data_acc4490daa13375b591f1a761ec35ccb
#
_entry.id   acc4490daa13375b591f1a761ec35ccb
#
_cell.length_a   1.000
_cell.length_b   1.000
_cell.length_c   1.000
_cell.angle_alpha   90.00
_cell.angle_beta   90.00
_cell.angle_gamma   90.00
#
_symmetry.space_group_name_H-M   'P 1'
#
loop_
_entity.id
_entity.type
_entity.pdbx_description
1 polymer ?
#
loop_
_entity_poly.entity_id
_entity_poly.type
_entity_poly.pdbx_seq_one_letter_code
_entity_poly.pdbx_strand_id
1 'polypeptide(L)'
;MADILTRAGCFIAIILLGMVLRRVGFFKQEDFYVLSKIVVKITLTAAIVKSFVGRELEPSMIILTLIGFGFGVLLIVLGVVMNLHKAPKDQAFAALNQSGCNISNFVLPFTQSFLGPVGVMAVALFDVGNAFICLGGSYSIAAMIQDRSGGISPKKLFVSFGKSVPLMTYIIMTVLSALKIQLPNPVVEFTGIIANANAFMAMLMIGVGFRLSGSREQLGDIVRIIGVRYAAGFALALLGWFLLPFPLEYRQALVMCTLAPIASTAPAFTAELKG
;
A
#
# COMPACT_ATOMS: atom_id res chain seq x y z
N MET A 1 -6.56 23.10 -11.00
CA MET A 1 -5.71 22.25 -11.87
C MET A 1 -4.23 22.61 -11.71
N ALA A 2 -3.82 23.88 -11.81
CA ALA A 2 -2.41 24.28 -11.63
C ALA A 2 -1.81 23.80 -10.30
N ASP A 3 -2.50 23.96 -9.18
CA ASP A 3 -2.03 23.53 -7.85
C ASP A 3 -1.79 22.02 -7.75
N ILE A 4 -2.62 21.21 -8.41
CA ILE A 4 -2.45 19.75 -8.44
C ILE A 4 -1.18 19.36 -9.19
N LEU A 5 -0.98 19.96 -10.37
CA LEU A 5 0.22 19.72 -11.17
C LEU A 5 1.49 20.20 -10.46
N THR A 6 1.43 21.35 -9.79
CA THR A 6 2.54 21.87 -8.98
C THR A 6 2.90 20.91 -7.85
N ARG A 7 1.92 20.42 -7.09
CA ARG A 7 2.16 19.44 -6.01
C ARG A 7 2.72 18.13 -6.55
N ALA A 8 2.18 17.62 -7.66
CA ALA A 8 2.71 16.43 -8.31
C ALA A 8 4.16 16.63 -8.77
N GLY A 9 4.48 17.80 -9.35
CA GLY A 9 5.83 18.20 -9.71
C GLY A 9 6.77 18.26 -8.51
N CYS A 10 6.33 18.81 -7.38
CA CYS A 10 7.09 18.80 -6.12
C CYS A 10 7.38 17.38 -5.62
N PHE A 11 6.44 16.46 -5.71
CA PHE A 11 6.67 15.07 -5.31
C PHE A 11 7.70 14.38 -6.20
N ILE A 12 7.61 14.58 -7.52
CA ILE A 12 8.61 14.08 -8.46
C ILE A 12 9.98 14.68 -8.14
N ALA A 13 10.05 15.98 -7.87
CA ALA A 13 11.29 16.66 -7.50
C ALA A 13 11.90 16.09 -6.21
N ILE A 14 11.08 15.76 -5.19
CA ILE A 14 11.57 15.13 -3.94
C ILE A 14 12.07 13.71 -4.21
N ILE A 15 11.39 12.93 -5.07
CA ILE A 15 11.88 11.60 -5.48
C ILE A 15 13.23 11.72 -6.19
N LEU A 16 13.35 12.65 -7.14
CA LEU A 16 14.60 12.92 -7.84
C LEU A 16 15.71 13.38 -6.88
N LEU A 17 15.38 14.25 -5.91
CA LEU A 17 16.29 14.64 -4.84
C LEU A 17 16.82 13.42 -4.08
N GLY A 18 15.96 12.49 -3.67
CA GLY A 18 16.36 11.24 -3.01
C GLY A 18 17.30 10.40 -3.88
N MET A 19 17.03 10.30 -5.19
CA MET A 19 17.90 9.60 -6.14
C MET A 19 19.27 10.29 -6.25
N VAL A 20 19.31 11.62 -6.35
CA VAL A 20 20.55 12.42 -6.42
C VAL A 20 21.34 12.28 -5.12
N LEU A 21 20.72 12.47 -3.96
CA LEU A 21 21.37 12.34 -2.65
C LEU A 21 22.00 10.95 -2.46
N ARG A 22 21.34 9.89 -2.94
CA ARG A 22 21.96 8.57 -2.96
C ARG A 22 23.13 8.47 -3.94
N ARG A 23 23.00 9.07 -5.13
CA ARG A 23 24.05 9.02 -6.16
C ARG A 23 25.32 9.74 -5.72
N VAL A 24 25.21 10.84 -4.98
CA VAL A 24 26.36 11.59 -4.45
C VAL A 24 26.90 11.00 -3.12
N GLY A 25 26.31 9.90 -2.63
CA GLY A 25 26.80 9.20 -1.43
C GLY A 25 26.31 9.79 -0.10
N PHE A 26 25.41 10.78 -0.11
CA PHE A 26 24.78 11.29 1.11
C PHE A 26 23.93 10.22 1.80
N PHE A 27 23.15 9.44 1.02
CA PHE A 27 22.46 8.25 1.47
C PHE A 27 23.13 7.01 0.89
N LYS A 28 23.31 6.00 1.76
CA LYS A 28 23.67 4.63 1.37
C LYS A 28 22.39 3.84 1.06
N GLN A 29 22.55 2.70 0.43
CA GLN A 29 21.41 1.83 0.11
C GLN A 29 20.67 1.34 1.36
N GLU A 30 21.40 1.08 2.42
CA GLU A 30 20.87 0.59 3.70
C GLU A 30 19.99 1.65 4.37
N ASP A 31 20.23 2.94 4.11
CA ASP A 31 19.43 4.04 4.67
C ASP A 31 17.96 4.00 4.21
N PHE A 32 17.69 3.35 3.06
CA PHE A 32 16.31 3.07 2.66
C PHE A 32 15.52 2.35 3.75
N TYR A 33 16.11 1.38 4.43
CA TYR A 33 15.45 0.66 5.51
C TYR A 33 15.19 1.53 6.75
N VAL A 34 16.10 2.45 7.04
CA VAL A 34 15.94 3.41 8.14
C VAL A 34 14.81 4.38 7.81
N LEU A 35 14.84 4.98 6.61
CA LEU A 35 13.76 5.85 6.12
C LEU A 35 12.41 5.14 6.10
N SER A 36 12.37 3.91 5.62
CA SER A 36 11.16 3.08 5.61
C SER A 36 10.61 2.85 7.03
N LYS A 37 11.46 2.59 8.00
CA LYS A 37 11.03 2.45 9.41
C LYS A 37 10.45 3.75 9.96
N ILE A 38 11.06 4.90 9.67
CA ILE A 38 10.56 6.22 10.09
C ILE A 38 9.20 6.47 9.42
N VAL A 39 9.11 6.27 8.10
CA VAL A 39 7.87 6.48 7.36
C VAL A 39 6.78 5.59 7.92
N VAL A 40 6.96 4.28 7.91
CA VAL A 40 5.89 3.33 8.24
C VAL A 40 5.50 3.39 9.72
N LYS A 41 6.49 3.46 10.63
CA LYS A 41 6.21 3.34 12.07
C LYS A 41 5.93 4.67 12.77
N ILE A 42 6.33 5.79 12.19
CA ILE A 42 6.22 7.11 12.83
C ILE A 42 5.32 8.03 12.01
N THR A 43 5.76 8.47 10.83
CA THR A 43 5.06 9.56 10.13
C THR A 43 3.74 9.11 9.53
N LEU A 44 3.67 7.91 8.95
CA LEU A 44 2.44 7.32 8.45
C LEU A 44 1.45 7.02 9.57
N THR A 45 1.92 6.45 10.67
CA THR A 45 1.10 6.18 11.85
C THR A 45 0.44 7.47 12.36
N ALA A 46 1.20 8.54 12.48
CA ALA A 46 0.68 9.86 12.86
C ALA A 46 -0.30 10.41 11.81
N ALA A 47 -0.05 10.21 10.54
CA ALA A 47 -0.93 10.61 9.44
C ALA A 47 -2.29 9.88 9.50
N ILE A 48 -2.28 8.59 9.83
CA ILE A 48 -3.50 7.80 10.06
C ILE A 48 -4.29 8.38 11.23
N VAL A 49 -3.66 8.58 12.40
CA VAL A 49 -4.32 9.17 13.55
C VAL A 49 -4.97 10.49 13.18
N LYS A 50 -4.22 11.40 12.56
CA LYS A 50 -4.72 12.72 12.13
C LYS A 50 -5.93 12.61 11.19
N SER A 51 -6.00 11.60 10.33
CA SER A 51 -7.11 11.46 9.38
C SER A 51 -8.42 11.04 10.02
N PHE A 52 -8.38 10.36 11.16
CA PHE A 52 -9.57 9.93 11.90
C PHE A 52 -10.09 10.96 12.91
N VAL A 53 -9.26 11.92 13.32
CA VAL A 53 -9.64 12.91 14.34
C VAL A 53 -10.86 13.72 13.89
N GLY A 54 -11.89 13.77 14.75
CA GLY A 54 -13.11 14.55 14.53
C GLY A 54 -14.01 14.03 13.40
N ARG A 55 -13.86 12.75 13.00
CA ARG A 55 -14.67 12.14 11.94
C ARG A 55 -15.40 10.91 12.44
N GLU A 56 -16.65 10.79 12.00
CA GLU A 56 -17.46 9.59 12.22
C GLU A 56 -17.26 8.63 11.03
N LEU A 57 -17.21 7.34 11.36
CA LEU A 57 -17.17 6.29 10.35
C LEU A 57 -18.58 6.08 9.81
N GLU A 58 -18.73 6.22 8.52
CA GLU A 58 -19.95 5.82 7.83
C GLU A 58 -19.91 4.32 7.52
N PRO A 59 -21.03 3.58 7.69
CA PRO A 59 -21.10 2.16 7.35
C PRO A 59 -20.68 1.84 5.91
N SER A 60 -20.91 2.77 4.97
CA SER A 60 -20.47 2.67 3.58
C SER A 60 -18.94 2.51 3.43
N MET A 61 -18.17 3.01 4.38
CA MET A 61 -16.70 2.90 4.36
C MET A 61 -16.20 1.47 4.56
N ILE A 62 -16.95 0.62 5.29
CA ILE A 62 -16.58 -0.79 5.49
C ILE A 62 -16.50 -1.53 4.15
N ILE A 63 -17.31 -1.13 3.17
CA ILE A 63 -17.27 -1.67 1.82
C ILE A 63 -15.89 -1.47 1.18
N LEU A 64 -15.21 -0.36 1.46
CA LEU A 64 -13.86 -0.11 0.95
C LEU A 64 -12.84 -1.15 1.46
N THR A 65 -12.98 -1.59 2.71
CA THR A 65 -12.16 -2.68 3.27
C THR A 65 -12.38 -4.00 2.53
N LEU A 66 -13.65 -4.33 2.24
CA LEU A 66 -13.99 -5.53 1.47
C LEU A 66 -13.48 -5.45 0.02
N ILE A 67 -13.57 -4.27 -0.60
CA ILE A 67 -13.04 -4.03 -1.95
C ILE A 67 -11.50 -4.18 -1.94
N GLY A 68 -10.81 -3.62 -0.96
CA GLY A 68 -9.36 -3.74 -0.83
C GLY A 68 -8.89 -5.19 -0.68
N PHE A 69 -9.57 -5.97 0.15
CA PHE A 69 -9.31 -7.40 0.30
C PHE A 69 -9.63 -8.17 -0.99
N GLY A 70 -10.82 -7.96 -1.55
CA GLY A 70 -11.29 -8.65 -2.76
C GLY A 70 -10.41 -8.34 -3.98
N PHE A 71 -9.94 -7.09 -4.11
CA PHE A 71 -9.00 -6.71 -5.17
C PHE A 71 -7.67 -7.44 -5.03
N GLY A 72 -7.12 -7.53 -3.82
CA GLY A 72 -5.89 -8.29 -3.58
C GLY A 72 -6.05 -9.78 -3.90
N VAL A 73 -7.19 -10.40 -3.53
CA VAL A 73 -7.51 -11.79 -3.89
C VAL A 73 -7.65 -11.94 -5.41
N LEU A 74 -8.34 -11.03 -6.08
CA LEU A 74 -8.47 -11.02 -7.55
C LEU A 74 -7.09 -11.00 -8.22
N LEU A 75 -6.19 -10.15 -7.76
CA LEU A 75 -4.84 -10.05 -8.31
C LEU A 75 -4.03 -11.36 -8.09
N ILE A 76 -4.15 -12.00 -6.92
CA ILE A 76 -3.54 -13.32 -6.68
C ILE A 76 -4.07 -14.35 -7.69
N VAL A 77 -5.39 -14.43 -7.83
CA VAL A 77 -6.04 -15.37 -8.75
C VAL A 77 -5.57 -15.14 -10.19
N LEU A 78 -5.55 -13.89 -10.64
CA LEU A 78 -5.04 -13.54 -11.98
C LEU A 78 -3.57 -13.94 -12.15
N GLY A 79 -2.73 -13.70 -11.13
CA GLY A 79 -1.32 -14.11 -11.14
C GLY A 79 -1.15 -15.62 -11.32
N VAL A 80 -1.96 -16.41 -10.63
CA VAL A 80 -1.95 -17.89 -10.74
C VAL A 80 -2.50 -18.35 -12.08
N VAL A 81 -3.72 -17.91 -12.43
CA VAL A 81 -4.43 -18.39 -13.64
C VAL A 81 -3.64 -18.11 -14.90
N MET A 82 -3.06 -16.93 -15.01
CA MET A 82 -2.26 -16.56 -16.19
C MET A 82 -0.92 -17.31 -16.30
N ASN A 83 -0.50 -18.00 -15.26
CA ASN A 83 0.73 -18.77 -15.23
C ASN A 83 0.51 -20.27 -14.95
N LEU A 84 -0.72 -20.79 -15.10
CA LEU A 84 -1.05 -22.22 -14.88
C LEU A 84 -0.18 -23.18 -15.71
N HIS A 85 0.30 -22.73 -16.86
CA HIS A 85 1.17 -23.51 -17.75
C HIS A 85 2.66 -23.48 -17.34
N LYS A 86 3.03 -22.62 -16.39
CA LYS A 86 4.40 -22.49 -15.88
C LYS A 86 4.65 -23.40 -14.67
N ALA A 87 5.92 -23.55 -14.29
CA ALA A 87 6.29 -24.28 -13.08
C ALA A 87 5.66 -23.67 -11.81
N PRO A 88 5.39 -24.48 -10.76
CA PRO A 88 4.80 -23.99 -9.49
C PRO A 88 5.56 -22.79 -8.90
N LYS A 89 6.88 -22.76 -9.04
CA LYS A 89 7.73 -21.64 -8.60
C LYS A 89 7.38 -20.33 -9.31
N ASP A 90 7.11 -20.38 -10.61
CA ASP A 90 6.76 -19.18 -11.40
C ASP A 90 5.33 -18.73 -11.10
N GLN A 91 4.43 -19.69 -10.87
CA GLN A 91 3.06 -19.38 -10.41
C GLN A 91 3.08 -18.69 -9.05
N ALA A 92 3.85 -19.20 -8.10
CA ALA A 92 4.02 -18.62 -6.78
C ALA A 92 4.63 -17.21 -6.86
N PHE A 93 5.66 -17.03 -7.70
CA PHE A 93 6.26 -15.73 -7.96
C PHE A 93 5.24 -14.73 -8.53
N ALA A 94 4.44 -15.14 -9.51
CA ALA A 94 3.42 -14.31 -10.12
C ALA A 94 2.32 -13.94 -9.12
N ALA A 95 1.82 -14.91 -8.34
CA ALA A 95 0.81 -14.70 -7.32
C ALA A 95 1.27 -13.65 -6.28
N LEU A 96 2.51 -13.74 -5.84
CA LEU A 96 3.09 -12.84 -4.85
C LEU A 96 3.32 -11.43 -5.40
N ASN A 97 3.92 -11.32 -6.60
CA ASN A 97 4.30 -10.03 -7.17
C ASN A 97 3.15 -9.32 -7.90
N GLN A 98 2.09 -10.03 -8.27
CA GLN A 98 0.87 -9.43 -8.81
C GLN A 98 -0.01 -8.82 -7.73
N SER A 99 -0.04 -9.43 -6.55
CA SER A 99 -0.91 -9.05 -5.43
C SER A 99 -0.38 -7.89 -4.61
N GLY A 100 -1.26 -7.37 -3.76
CA GLY A 100 -0.93 -6.32 -2.81
C GLY A 100 -0.68 -4.96 -3.45
N CYS A 101 -1.12 -3.93 -2.78
CA CYS A 101 -1.01 -2.54 -3.21
C CYS A 101 -0.12 -1.76 -2.25
N ASN A 102 0.78 -0.93 -2.78
CA ASN A 102 1.62 -0.04 -1.97
C ASN A 102 0.81 1.20 -1.55
N ILE A 103 -0.14 0.99 -0.66
CA ILE A 103 -1.01 2.06 -0.19
C ILE A 103 -0.25 2.97 0.77
N SER A 104 0.32 2.39 1.81
CA SER A 104 0.92 3.12 2.93
C SER A 104 2.09 4.02 2.52
N ASN A 105 3.00 3.54 1.66
CA ASN A 105 4.19 4.30 1.29
C ASN A 105 4.02 5.14 0.03
N PHE A 106 2.99 4.84 -0.79
CA PHE A 106 2.79 5.52 -2.07
C PHE A 106 1.46 6.28 -2.12
N VAL A 107 0.31 5.59 -1.99
CA VAL A 107 -1.00 6.24 -2.21
C VAL A 107 -1.34 7.25 -1.13
N LEU A 108 -1.12 6.92 0.15
CA LEU A 108 -1.50 7.79 1.27
C LEU A 108 -0.83 9.16 1.25
N PRO A 109 0.48 9.30 0.97
CA PRO A 109 1.10 10.62 0.84
C PRO A 109 0.47 11.47 -0.27
N PHE A 110 0.14 10.87 -1.42
CA PHE A 110 -0.57 11.57 -2.49
C PHE A 110 -1.99 11.95 -2.05
N THR A 111 -2.72 11.02 -1.44
CA THR A 111 -4.09 11.27 -0.98
C THR A 111 -4.15 12.41 0.02
N GLN A 112 -3.22 12.47 0.96
CA GLN A 112 -3.12 13.60 1.92
C GLN A 112 -3.02 14.96 1.22
N SER A 113 -2.32 15.00 0.10
CA SER A 113 -2.07 16.25 -0.62
C SER A 113 -3.20 16.65 -1.56
N PHE A 114 -3.98 15.68 -2.07
CA PHE A 114 -4.96 15.93 -3.12
C PHE A 114 -6.42 15.77 -2.68
N LEU A 115 -6.71 14.80 -1.79
CA LEU A 115 -8.08 14.47 -1.41
C LEU A 115 -8.43 14.90 0.02
N GLY A 116 -7.47 15.41 0.76
CA GLY A 116 -7.68 15.81 2.14
C GLY A 116 -8.07 14.65 3.09
N PRO A 117 -8.57 14.97 4.30
CA PRO A 117 -8.77 13.96 5.34
C PRO A 117 -9.81 12.88 5.02
N VAL A 118 -10.87 13.21 4.26
CA VAL A 118 -11.90 12.22 3.85
C VAL A 118 -11.30 11.17 2.92
N GLY A 119 -10.54 11.62 1.93
CA GLY A 119 -9.84 10.72 1.01
C GLY A 119 -8.80 9.86 1.73
N VAL A 120 -8.06 10.43 2.70
CA VAL A 120 -7.10 9.66 3.52
C VAL A 120 -7.80 8.56 4.31
N MET A 121 -8.95 8.85 4.91
CA MET A 121 -9.74 7.86 5.63
C MET A 121 -10.26 6.76 4.69
N ALA A 122 -10.75 7.11 3.51
CA ALA A 122 -11.21 6.14 2.52
C ALA A 122 -10.07 5.21 2.05
N VAL A 123 -8.88 5.78 1.77
CA VAL A 123 -7.67 5.01 1.44
C VAL A 123 -7.22 4.12 2.60
N ALA A 124 -7.30 4.63 3.83
CA ALA A 124 -6.97 3.88 5.04
C ALA A 124 -7.82 2.62 5.19
N LEU A 125 -9.13 2.74 4.96
CA LEU A 125 -10.05 1.61 5.06
C LEU A 125 -9.84 0.57 3.94
N PHE A 126 -9.55 1.02 2.73
CA PHE A 126 -9.11 0.12 1.67
C PHE A 126 -7.82 -0.61 2.07
N ASP A 127 -6.86 0.10 2.70
CA ASP A 127 -5.58 -0.48 3.12
C ASP A 127 -5.74 -1.52 4.24
N VAL A 128 -6.74 -1.41 5.11
CA VAL A 128 -7.07 -2.48 6.08
C VAL A 128 -7.30 -3.81 5.35
N GLY A 129 -8.13 -3.83 4.31
CA GLY A 129 -8.36 -5.03 3.50
C GLY A 129 -7.12 -5.49 2.75
N ASN A 130 -6.40 -4.56 2.14
CA ASN A 130 -5.15 -4.80 1.44
C ASN A 130 -4.04 -5.34 2.38
N ALA A 131 -4.03 -4.95 3.65
CA ALA A 131 -3.04 -5.40 4.62
C ALA A 131 -3.08 -6.92 4.85
N PHE A 132 -4.26 -7.56 4.82
CA PHE A 132 -4.36 -9.02 4.89
C PHE A 132 -3.58 -9.70 3.76
N ILE A 133 -3.58 -9.11 2.58
CA ILE A 133 -2.84 -9.58 1.42
C ILE A 133 -1.35 -9.30 1.58
N CYS A 134 -0.99 -8.04 1.90
CA CYS A 134 0.40 -7.57 1.94
C CYS A 134 1.21 -8.11 3.12
N LEU A 135 0.57 -8.46 4.26
CA LEU A 135 1.27 -8.86 5.49
C LEU A 135 1.39 -10.38 5.66
N GLY A 136 0.96 -11.15 4.68
CA GLY A 136 1.15 -12.59 4.73
C GLY A 136 0.21 -13.41 3.86
N GLY A 137 -0.95 -12.89 3.44
CA GLY A 137 -1.91 -13.62 2.62
C GLY A 137 -1.30 -14.08 1.29
N SER A 138 -0.69 -13.16 0.57
CA SER A 138 -0.02 -13.47 -0.71
C SER A 138 1.16 -14.43 -0.54
N TYR A 139 1.97 -14.24 0.51
CA TYR A 139 3.08 -15.14 0.81
C TYR A 139 2.60 -16.55 1.15
N SER A 140 1.57 -16.67 2.00
CA SER A 140 1.02 -17.97 2.37
C SER A 140 0.49 -18.73 1.17
N ILE A 141 -0.24 -18.07 0.26
CA ILE A 141 -0.76 -18.68 -0.96
C ILE A 141 0.40 -19.07 -1.90
N ALA A 142 1.40 -18.22 -2.07
CA ALA A 142 2.56 -18.50 -2.89
C ALA A 142 3.36 -19.71 -2.36
N ALA A 143 3.57 -19.79 -1.05
CA ALA A 143 4.23 -20.93 -0.40
C ALA A 143 3.44 -22.24 -0.59
N MET A 144 2.12 -22.20 -0.48
CA MET A 144 1.27 -23.38 -0.74
C MET A 144 1.36 -23.86 -2.21
N ILE A 145 1.44 -22.93 -3.17
CA ILE A 145 1.58 -23.26 -4.59
C ILE A 145 2.94 -23.91 -4.83
N GLN A 146 4.01 -23.39 -4.22
CA GLN A 146 5.37 -23.87 -4.42
C GLN A 146 5.61 -25.24 -3.78
N ASP A 147 5.21 -25.42 -2.52
CA ASP A 147 5.54 -26.61 -1.70
C ASP A 147 4.48 -27.68 -1.69
N ARG A 148 3.25 -27.39 -2.13
CA ARG A 148 2.06 -28.25 -2.04
C ARG A 148 1.80 -28.89 -0.67
N SER A 149 2.67 -28.68 0.32
CA SER A 149 2.65 -29.24 1.67
C SER A 149 2.45 -28.22 2.78
N GLY A 150 2.72 -26.93 2.49
CA GLY A 150 2.64 -25.85 3.47
C GLY A 150 1.24 -25.24 3.54
N GLY A 151 0.47 -25.61 4.56
CA GLY A 151 -0.82 -24.96 4.86
C GLY A 151 -0.64 -23.49 5.30
N ILE A 152 -1.64 -22.66 5.03
CA ILE A 152 -1.73 -21.31 5.63
C ILE A 152 -1.69 -21.51 7.15
N SER A 153 -0.72 -20.91 7.83
CA SER A 153 -0.70 -20.85 9.28
C SER A 153 -1.43 -19.59 9.76
N PRO A 154 -2.71 -19.69 10.17
CA PRO A 154 -3.47 -18.53 10.66
C PRO A 154 -2.73 -17.82 11.80
N LYS A 155 -2.03 -18.58 12.65
CA LYS A 155 -1.24 -18.04 13.76
C LYS A 155 -0.12 -17.13 13.29
N LYS A 156 0.62 -17.49 12.23
CA LYS A 156 1.68 -16.64 11.66
C LYS A 156 1.10 -15.35 11.07
N LEU A 157 -0.05 -15.44 10.41
CA LEU A 157 -0.79 -14.29 9.89
C LEU A 157 -1.19 -13.32 11.01
N PHE A 158 -1.85 -13.80 12.05
CA PHE A 158 -2.25 -12.98 13.19
C PHE A 158 -1.06 -12.33 13.90
N VAL A 159 0.05 -13.04 14.06
CA VAL A 159 1.28 -12.46 14.62
C VAL A 159 1.85 -11.36 13.72
N SER A 160 1.81 -11.52 12.41
CA SER A 160 2.25 -10.50 11.45
C SER A 160 1.37 -9.25 11.52
N PHE A 161 0.06 -9.41 11.65
CA PHE A 161 -0.88 -8.30 11.82
C PHE A 161 -0.60 -7.52 13.10
N GLY A 162 -0.41 -8.20 14.24
CA GLY A 162 -0.08 -7.54 15.50
C GLY A 162 1.26 -6.79 15.50
N LYS A 163 2.18 -7.15 14.61
CA LYS A 163 3.46 -6.45 14.43
C LYS A 163 3.38 -5.24 13.50
N SER A 164 2.31 -5.10 12.73
CA SER A 164 2.12 -3.98 11.82
C SER A 164 1.58 -2.76 12.57
N VAL A 165 2.46 -1.79 12.84
CA VAL A 165 2.09 -0.55 13.52
C VAL A 165 0.98 0.21 12.77
N PRO A 166 1.04 0.42 11.44
CA PRO A 166 -0.04 1.07 10.71
C PRO A 166 -1.37 0.32 10.82
N LEU A 167 -1.36 -1.01 10.64
CA LEU A 167 -2.59 -1.81 10.71
C LEU A 167 -3.23 -1.73 12.09
N MET A 168 -2.42 -1.85 13.16
CA MET A 168 -2.92 -1.71 14.53
C MET A 168 -3.47 -0.31 14.77
N THR A 169 -2.82 0.72 14.24
CA THR A 169 -3.32 2.10 14.32
C THR A 169 -4.66 2.26 13.62
N TYR A 170 -4.82 1.69 12.41
CA TYR A 170 -6.11 1.68 11.71
C TYR A 170 -7.21 1.02 12.55
N ILE A 171 -6.94 -0.15 13.11
CA ILE A 171 -7.90 -0.88 13.96
C ILE A 171 -8.27 -0.03 15.17
N ILE A 172 -7.28 0.49 15.90
CA ILE A 172 -7.51 1.31 17.09
C ILE A 172 -8.32 2.55 16.74
N MET A 173 -7.93 3.30 15.71
CA MET A 173 -8.63 4.52 15.31
C MET A 173 -10.04 4.23 14.80
N THR A 174 -10.25 3.11 14.11
CA THR A 174 -11.58 2.65 13.68
C THR A 174 -12.47 2.36 14.89
N VAL A 175 -11.96 1.64 15.90
CA VAL A 175 -12.70 1.35 17.12
C VAL A 175 -13.01 2.63 17.91
N LEU A 176 -12.02 3.52 18.09
CA LEU A 176 -12.24 4.80 18.79
C LEU A 176 -13.29 5.66 18.09
N SER A 177 -13.23 5.75 16.74
CA SER A 177 -14.21 6.48 15.94
C SER A 177 -15.60 5.86 16.04
N ALA A 178 -15.72 4.53 15.98
CA ALA A 178 -17.00 3.82 16.15
C ALA A 178 -17.61 4.02 17.54
N LEU A 179 -16.77 4.09 18.58
CA LEU A 179 -17.18 4.38 19.96
C LEU A 179 -17.36 5.87 20.24
N LYS A 180 -17.12 6.74 19.26
CA LYS A 180 -17.16 8.21 19.38
C LYS A 180 -16.23 8.76 20.45
N ILE A 181 -15.12 8.05 20.73
CA ILE A 181 -14.09 8.47 21.69
C ILE A 181 -13.14 9.45 20.98
N GLN A 182 -13.04 10.66 21.53
CA GLN A 182 -12.14 11.68 21.02
C GLN A 182 -10.77 11.58 21.67
N LEU A 183 -9.72 11.82 20.87
CA LEU A 183 -8.37 11.91 21.39
C LEU A 183 -8.14 13.25 22.10
N PRO A 184 -7.31 13.28 23.19
CA PRO A 184 -6.93 14.53 23.84
C PRO A 184 -6.19 15.48 22.88
N ASN A 185 -6.46 16.79 22.98
CA ASN A 185 -5.85 17.81 22.11
C ASN A 185 -4.32 17.72 22.01
N PRO A 186 -3.55 17.50 23.10
CA PRO A 186 -2.09 17.38 22.99
C PRO A 186 -1.65 16.22 22.09
N VAL A 187 -2.39 15.11 22.09
CA VAL A 187 -2.11 13.95 21.21
C VAL A 187 -2.39 14.30 19.76
N VAL A 188 -3.48 15.03 19.50
CA VAL A 188 -3.86 15.50 18.15
C VAL A 188 -2.81 16.45 17.59
N GLU A 189 -2.37 17.42 18.39
CA GLU A 189 -1.33 18.38 17.96
C GLU A 189 0.02 17.68 17.70
N PHE A 190 0.47 16.84 18.62
CA PHE A 190 1.71 16.08 18.49
C PHE A 190 1.71 15.20 17.23
N THR A 191 0.64 14.43 17.03
CA THR A 191 0.51 13.59 15.84
C THR A 191 0.35 14.42 14.57
N GLY A 192 -0.28 15.60 14.66
CA GLY A 192 -0.42 16.56 13.56
C GLY A 192 0.92 17.06 13.02
N ILE A 193 1.85 17.41 13.91
CA ILE A 193 3.21 17.84 13.54
C ILE A 193 3.94 16.74 12.78
N ILE A 194 3.91 15.51 13.32
CA ILE A 194 4.60 14.36 12.70
C ILE A 194 3.95 13.98 11.36
N ALA A 195 2.63 14.00 11.29
CA ALA A 195 1.87 13.68 10.09
C ALA A 195 2.22 14.58 8.89
N ASN A 196 2.53 15.85 9.16
CA ASN A 196 2.92 16.81 8.09
C ASN A 196 4.24 16.43 7.40
N ALA A 197 5.12 15.71 8.07
CA ALA A 197 6.37 15.23 7.49
C ALA A 197 6.19 13.99 6.60
N ASN A 198 5.05 13.29 6.67
CA ASN A 198 4.88 11.97 6.03
C ASN A 198 5.06 12.03 4.52
N ALA A 199 4.44 12.99 3.83
CA ALA A 199 4.52 13.09 2.37
C ALA A 199 5.98 13.31 1.90
N PHE A 200 6.71 14.23 2.52
CA PHE A 200 8.11 14.48 2.21
C PHE A 200 8.97 13.24 2.46
N MET A 201 8.86 12.64 3.64
CA MET A 201 9.66 11.48 4.03
C MET A 201 9.40 10.27 3.14
N ALA A 202 8.14 10.03 2.76
CA ALA A 202 7.78 8.93 1.88
C ALA A 202 8.33 9.12 0.45
N MET A 203 8.24 10.31 -0.12
CA MET A 203 8.78 10.61 -1.46
C MET A 203 10.30 10.53 -1.47
N LEU A 204 10.96 11.06 -0.44
CA LEU A 204 12.41 10.95 -0.28
C LEU A 204 12.85 9.48 -0.18
N MET A 205 12.17 8.69 0.64
CA MET A 205 12.41 7.25 0.79
C MET A 205 12.29 6.52 -0.56
N ILE A 206 11.24 6.80 -1.34
CA ILE A 206 11.06 6.22 -2.68
C ILE A 206 12.27 6.55 -3.55
N GLY A 207 12.73 7.79 -3.56
CA GLY A 207 13.89 8.23 -4.32
C GLY A 207 15.17 7.51 -3.91
N VAL A 208 15.44 7.40 -2.61
CA VAL A 208 16.60 6.68 -2.08
C VAL A 208 16.53 5.18 -2.40
N GLY A 209 15.35 4.58 -2.37
CA GLY A 209 15.13 3.16 -2.67
C GLY A 209 15.11 2.83 -4.17
N PHE A 210 14.98 3.81 -5.05
CA PHE A 210 14.75 3.57 -6.48
C PHE A 210 15.96 2.91 -7.15
N ARG A 211 15.75 1.76 -7.78
CA ARG A 211 16.76 1.02 -8.57
C ARG A 211 16.16 0.53 -9.88
N LEU A 212 16.87 0.80 -10.96
CA LEU A 212 16.66 0.14 -12.22
C LEU A 212 17.66 -1.02 -12.31
N SER A 213 17.20 -2.24 -12.07
CA SER A 213 17.99 -3.47 -12.25
C SER A 213 17.10 -4.56 -12.81
N GLY A 214 17.55 -5.23 -13.87
CA GLY A 214 16.84 -6.35 -14.50
C GLY A 214 17.54 -6.81 -15.75
N SER A 215 17.50 -8.11 -16.05
CA SER A 215 17.94 -8.64 -17.35
C SER A 215 16.82 -8.45 -18.39
N ARG A 216 17.20 -8.42 -19.67
CA ARG A 216 16.22 -8.32 -20.78
C ARG A 216 15.22 -9.48 -20.79
N GLU A 217 15.60 -10.65 -20.31
CA GLU A 217 14.73 -11.84 -20.24
C GLU A 217 13.61 -11.68 -19.23
N GLN A 218 13.88 -10.96 -18.12
CA GLN A 218 12.88 -10.69 -17.08
C GLN A 218 11.89 -9.59 -17.47
N LEU A 219 12.21 -8.78 -18.51
CA LEU A 219 11.35 -7.66 -18.94
C LEU A 219 9.97 -8.15 -19.41
N GLY A 220 9.90 -9.28 -20.09
CA GLY A 220 8.62 -9.85 -20.58
C GLY A 220 7.67 -10.21 -19.44
N ASP A 221 8.18 -10.87 -18.40
CA ASP A 221 7.39 -11.23 -17.22
C ASP A 221 7.00 -9.98 -16.40
N ILE A 222 7.90 -9.01 -16.27
CA ILE A 222 7.62 -7.72 -15.61
C ILE A 222 6.50 -6.98 -16.34
N VAL A 223 6.60 -6.81 -17.66
CA VAL A 223 5.59 -6.11 -18.47
C VAL A 223 4.24 -6.82 -18.37
N ARG A 224 4.22 -8.15 -18.39
CA ARG A 224 3.00 -8.94 -18.24
C ARG A 224 2.35 -8.74 -16.87
N ILE A 225 3.13 -8.87 -15.78
CA ILE A 225 2.63 -8.68 -14.41
C ILE A 225 2.06 -7.26 -14.25
N ILE A 226 2.82 -6.26 -14.67
CA ILE A 226 2.41 -4.85 -14.58
C ILE A 226 1.18 -4.59 -15.46
N GLY A 227 1.17 -5.08 -16.70
CA GLY A 227 0.06 -4.89 -17.64
C GLY A 227 -1.25 -5.45 -17.11
N VAL A 228 -1.24 -6.71 -16.63
CA VAL A 228 -2.43 -7.35 -16.05
C VAL A 228 -2.90 -6.63 -14.79
N ARG A 229 -1.96 -6.26 -13.92
CA ARG A 229 -2.26 -5.54 -12.70
C ARG A 229 -2.97 -4.22 -12.98
N TYR A 230 -2.41 -3.39 -13.87
CA TYR A 230 -3.02 -2.10 -14.20
C TYR A 230 -4.30 -2.24 -15.02
N ALA A 231 -4.42 -3.25 -15.89
CA ALA A 231 -5.68 -3.55 -16.57
C ALA A 231 -6.79 -3.91 -15.58
N ALA A 232 -6.52 -4.80 -14.62
CA ALA A 232 -7.47 -5.16 -13.56
C ALA A 232 -7.78 -3.96 -12.65
N GLY A 233 -6.77 -3.19 -12.27
CA GLY A 233 -6.91 -1.97 -11.47
C GLY A 233 -7.77 -0.92 -12.16
N PHE A 234 -7.55 -0.69 -13.45
CA PHE A 234 -8.32 0.26 -14.24
C PHE A 234 -9.77 -0.21 -14.43
N ALA A 235 -9.98 -1.50 -14.68
CA ALA A 235 -11.34 -2.06 -14.76
C ALA A 235 -12.10 -1.87 -13.44
N LEU A 236 -11.49 -2.18 -12.31
CA LEU A 236 -12.11 -1.98 -10.99
C LEU A 236 -12.32 -0.49 -10.67
N ALA A 237 -11.38 0.37 -11.06
CA ALA A 237 -11.52 1.82 -10.94
C ALA A 237 -12.77 2.33 -11.69
N LEU A 238 -12.94 1.91 -12.95
CA LEU A 238 -14.11 2.27 -13.76
C LEU A 238 -15.42 1.72 -13.16
N LEU A 239 -15.42 0.44 -12.78
CA LEU A 239 -16.59 -0.16 -12.13
C LEU A 239 -16.95 0.59 -10.85
N GLY A 240 -15.97 0.87 -10.00
CA GLY A 240 -16.20 1.64 -8.78
C GLY A 240 -16.66 3.08 -9.02
N TRP A 241 -16.12 3.71 -10.07
CA TRP A 241 -16.49 5.08 -10.42
C TRP A 241 -17.96 5.20 -10.87
N PHE A 242 -18.43 4.27 -11.69
CA PHE A 242 -19.76 4.35 -12.29
C PHE A 242 -20.85 3.58 -11.53
N LEU A 243 -20.51 2.48 -10.86
CA LEU A 243 -21.50 1.60 -10.24
C LEU A 243 -21.68 1.82 -8.74
N LEU A 244 -20.64 2.33 -8.04
CA LEU A 244 -20.75 2.50 -6.60
C LEU A 244 -21.34 3.88 -6.25
N PRO A 245 -22.37 3.93 -5.38
CA PRO A 245 -22.99 5.18 -4.94
C PRO A 245 -22.14 5.88 -3.87
N PHE A 246 -20.84 6.02 -4.14
CA PHE A 246 -19.92 6.67 -3.22
C PHE A 246 -19.79 8.17 -3.48
N PRO A 247 -19.51 8.97 -2.43
CA PRO A 247 -19.04 10.34 -2.58
C PRO A 247 -17.82 10.44 -3.49
N LEU A 248 -17.61 11.62 -4.08
CA LEU A 248 -16.55 11.83 -5.06
C LEU A 248 -15.17 11.48 -4.50
N GLU A 249 -14.88 11.85 -3.25
CA GLU A 249 -13.61 11.59 -2.58
C GLU A 249 -13.31 10.09 -2.44
N TYR A 250 -14.36 9.27 -2.22
CA TYR A 250 -14.20 7.81 -2.10
C TYR A 250 -13.92 7.17 -3.46
N ARG A 251 -14.59 7.65 -4.52
CA ARG A 251 -14.35 7.20 -5.90
C ARG A 251 -12.92 7.55 -6.32
N GLN A 252 -12.46 8.76 -6.03
CA GLN A 252 -11.09 9.20 -6.28
C GLN A 252 -10.07 8.37 -5.49
N ALA A 253 -10.33 8.12 -4.20
CA ALA A 253 -9.52 7.26 -3.36
C ALA A 253 -9.42 5.84 -3.93
N LEU A 254 -10.55 5.27 -4.38
CA LEU A 254 -10.59 3.92 -4.98
C LEU A 254 -9.74 3.85 -6.25
N VAL A 255 -9.85 4.84 -7.14
CA VAL A 255 -9.00 4.94 -8.35
C VAL A 255 -7.52 4.95 -7.97
N MET A 256 -7.12 5.76 -6.99
CA MET A 256 -5.73 5.82 -6.55
C MET A 256 -5.25 4.49 -5.93
N CYS A 257 -6.10 3.82 -5.17
CA CYS A 257 -5.76 2.54 -4.53
C CYS A 257 -5.61 1.41 -5.55
N THR A 258 -6.52 1.30 -6.51
CA THR A 258 -6.50 0.22 -7.50
C THR A 258 -5.40 0.37 -8.53
N LEU A 259 -4.94 1.60 -8.78
CA LEU A 259 -3.80 1.92 -9.64
C LEU A 259 -2.47 2.04 -8.86
N ALA A 260 -2.46 1.66 -7.59
CA ALA A 260 -1.24 1.69 -6.78
C ALA A 260 -0.17 0.72 -7.29
N PRO A 261 1.12 1.03 -7.14
CA PRO A 261 2.20 0.09 -7.46
C PRO A 261 2.19 -1.14 -6.55
N ILE A 262 3.04 -2.10 -6.84
CA ILE A 262 3.20 -3.36 -6.07
C ILE A 262 3.61 -3.02 -4.64
N ALA A 263 3.11 -3.80 -3.68
CA ALA A 263 3.43 -3.65 -2.27
C ALA A 263 4.93 -3.73 -2.01
N SER A 264 5.43 -2.87 -1.12
CA SER A 264 6.86 -2.84 -0.74
C SER A 264 7.34 -4.09 0.02
N THR A 265 6.43 -4.94 0.47
CA THR A 265 6.71 -6.24 1.11
C THR A 265 7.03 -7.34 0.09
N ALA A 266 6.59 -7.22 -1.16
CA ALA A 266 6.75 -8.25 -2.18
C ALA A 266 8.22 -8.67 -2.42
N PRO A 267 9.22 -7.77 -2.50
CA PRO A 267 10.62 -8.18 -2.66
C PRO A 267 11.14 -9.03 -1.50
N ALA A 268 10.76 -8.69 -0.25
CA ALA A 268 11.19 -9.42 0.93
C ALA A 268 10.62 -10.85 0.93
N PHE A 269 9.32 -10.98 0.67
CA PHE A 269 8.67 -12.28 0.57
C PHE A 269 9.16 -13.12 -0.62
N THR A 270 9.47 -12.46 -1.75
CA THR A 270 10.08 -13.15 -2.91
C THR A 270 11.46 -13.71 -2.57
N ALA A 271 12.25 -12.99 -1.79
CA ALA A 271 13.56 -13.48 -1.32
C ALA A 271 13.40 -14.67 -0.37
N GLU A 272 12.41 -14.63 0.54
CA GLU A 272 12.12 -15.71 1.48
C GLU A 272 11.62 -16.99 0.78
N LEU A 273 10.84 -16.88 -0.31
CA LEU A 273 10.41 -18.02 -1.12
C LEU A 273 11.54 -18.68 -1.93
N LYS A 274 12.63 -17.97 -2.17
CA LYS A 274 13.80 -18.50 -2.92
C LYS A 274 14.83 -19.21 -2.04
N GLY A 275 14.78 -18.99 -0.73
CA GLY A 275 15.65 -19.65 0.27
C GLY A 275 15.14 -21.01 0.65
#